data_3f547fa04d90929fccc767f4b855180a
#
_entry.id   3f547fa04d90929fccc767f4b855180a
#
_cell.length_a   1.000
_cell.length_b   1.000
_cell.length_c   1.000
_cell.angle_alpha   90.00
_cell.angle_beta   90.00
_cell.angle_gamma   90.00
#
_symmetry.space_group_name_H-M   'P 1'
#
loop_
_entity.id
_entity.type
_entity.pdbx_description
1 polymer ?
#
loop_
_entity_poly.entity_id
_entity_poly.type
_entity_poly.pdbx_seq_one_letter_code
_entity_poly.pdbx_strand_id
1 'polypeptide(L)'
;MNAKIENINGITNITKKKGVPLKILQLTDIHIGGSFSTRKKDKLALQAVEKIVNASDADFVIVTGDMVYPIPWLLQGSFNNLKSSKKFAACMEKLGKPWTVVFGNHDSEVWATANKKKIGDFYASCKNCYFSHGDENVTGDGNYHISVLNEDGTLNTVLMFIDSNAYLTWNFFSGFDIIHDDQIEWYKNTIKIIGAECGKKPEEVNSLAFFHIPPKEFREAWEKFYRGDKSVIYHHGFVGEKDNYFGYPKTVEGKFFNEMVKFGSCKGMFMGHDHLNTLSLTYKGIRLTYGMSVDYLAYKGIDKRHTERGGTIIEIYDDGTFDTKMLPLDDIEHKSFFETGR
;
A
#
# COMPACT_ATOMS: atom_id res chain seq x y z
N MET A 1 0.63 -22.03 -3.60
CA MET A 1 -0.27 -20.88 -3.74
C MET A 1 -1.67 -21.37 -3.35
N ASN A 2 -2.30 -20.74 -2.37
CA ASN A 2 -3.63 -21.12 -1.87
C ASN A 2 -4.76 -20.32 -2.56
N ALA A 3 -4.41 -19.57 -3.58
CA ALA A 3 -5.34 -18.74 -4.34
C ALA A 3 -5.11 -18.90 -5.84
N LYS A 4 -6.19 -18.80 -6.62
CA LYS A 4 -6.20 -18.73 -8.09
C LYS A 4 -6.47 -17.30 -8.49
N ILE A 5 -5.69 -16.76 -9.44
CA ILE A 5 -5.87 -15.40 -9.93
C ILE A 5 -6.22 -15.45 -11.41
N GLU A 6 -7.29 -14.78 -11.77
CA GLU A 6 -7.82 -14.73 -13.14
C GLU A 6 -8.23 -13.31 -13.50
N ASN A 7 -8.03 -12.93 -14.75
CA ASN A 7 -8.62 -11.71 -15.29
C ASN A 7 -9.88 -12.09 -16.10
N ILE A 8 -11.02 -11.59 -15.67
CA ILE A 8 -12.31 -11.81 -16.33
C ILE A 8 -12.85 -10.45 -16.75
N ASN A 9 -13.01 -10.24 -18.05
CA ASN A 9 -13.51 -8.98 -18.62
C ASN A 9 -12.74 -7.72 -18.17
N GLY A 10 -11.42 -7.83 -18.00
CA GLY A 10 -10.57 -6.72 -17.55
C GLY A 10 -10.50 -6.54 -16.04
N ILE A 11 -11.27 -7.30 -15.26
CA ILE A 11 -11.27 -7.27 -13.80
C ILE A 11 -10.47 -8.47 -13.27
N THR A 12 -9.53 -8.20 -12.39
CA THR A 12 -8.77 -9.24 -11.69
C THR A 12 -9.58 -9.81 -10.54
N ASN A 13 -9.67 -11.14 -10.47
CA ASN A 13 -10.32 -11.88 -9.40
C ASN A 13 -9.30 -12.81 -8.72
N ILE A 14 -9.32 -12.85 -7.40
CA ILE A 14 -8.53 -13.77 -6.56
C ILE A 14 -9.51 -14.72 -5.89
N THR A 15 -9.52 -16.00 -6.31
CA THR A 15 -10.35 -17.03 -5.64
C THR A 15 -9.52 -17.71 -4.57
N LYS A 16 -9.92 -17.56 -3.31
CA LYS A 16 -9.26 -18.17 -2.15
C LYS A 16 -9.81 -19.57 -1.88
N LYS A 17 -8.97 -20.44 -1.35
CA LYS A 17 -9.36 -21.78 -0.91
C LYS A 17 -10.16 -21.72 0.39
N LYS A 18 -11.20 -22.51 0.50
CA LYS A 18 -12.04 -22.62 1.71
C LYS A 18 -11.23 -23.11 2.91
N GLY A 19 -11.46 -22.51 4.07
CA GLY A 19 -10.79 -22.85 5.32
C GLY A 19 -9.34 -22.37 5.42
N VAL A 20 -8.82 -21.69 4.40
CA VAL A 20 -7.46 -21.11 4.39
C VAL A 20 -7.58 -19.62 4.16
N PRO A 21 -7.04 -18.76 5.03
CA PRO A 21 -7.08 -17.32 4.80
C PRO A 21 -6.27 -16.95 3.54
N LEU A 22 -6.80 -16.00 2.74
CA LEU A 22 -5.98 -15.36 1.71
C LEU A 22 -4.93 -14.49 2.40
N LYS A 23 -3.68 -14.81 2.17
CA LYS A 23 -2.55 -14.10 2.76
C LYS A 23 -1.98 -13.06 1.79
N ILE A 24 -2.15 -11.79 2.12
CA ILE A 24 -1.61 -10.66 1.37
C ILE A 24 -0.42 -10.09 2.13
N LEU A 25 0.68 -9.81 1.42
CA LEU A 25 1.79 -9.03 1.95
C LEU A 25 1.67 -7.59 1.46
N GLN A 26 1.58 -6.65 2.38
CA GLN A 26 1.77 -5.24 2.07
C GLN A 26 3.25 -4.87 2.22
N LEU A 27 3.82 -4.27 1.18
CA LEU A 27 5.10 -3.56 1.16
C LEU A 27 4.85 -2.08 0.92
N THR A 28 5.74 -1.21 1.35
CA THR A 28 5.65 0.24 1.11
C THR A 28 7.00 0.91 1.22
N ASP A 29 7.15 2.08 0.62
CA ASP A 29 8.32 2.96 0.81
C ASP A 29 9.64 2.25 0.56
N ILE A 30 9.83 1.73 -0.67
CA ILE A 30 11.03 0.99 -1.08
C ILE A 30 12.18 1.95 -1.43
N HIS A 31 11.86 3.08 -2.07
CA HIS A 31 12.73 4.21 -2.39
C HIS A 31 13.99 3.85 -3.20
N ILE A 32 13.82 3.21 -4.37
CA ILE A 32 14.93 2.96 -5.30
C ILE A 32 15.37 4.25 -5.96
N GLY A 33 16.58 4.73 -5.63
CA GLY A 33 17.12 5.99 -6.14
C GLY A 33 17.69 5.92 -7.56
N GLY A 34 18.16 4.75 -7.99
CA GLY A 34 18.56 4.47 -9.37
C GLY A 34 19.89 5.08 -9.83
N SER A 35 20.63 5.80 -8.99
CA SER A 35 21.90 6.45 -9.30
C SER A 35 23.10 5.59 -8.87
N PHE A 36 24.30 6.06 -9.22
CA PHE A 36 25.54 5.46 -8.74
C PHE A 36 25.72 5.64 -7.22
N SER A 37 25.38 6.82 -6.70
CA SER A 37 25.49 7.15 -5.27
C SER A 37 24.52 6.36 -4.39
N THR A 38 23.33 5.99 -4.91
CA THR A 38 22.32 5.23 -4.19
C THR A 38 22.48 3.72 -4.31
N ARG A 39 23.39 3.24 -5.18
CA ARG A 39 23.52 1.82 -5.55
C ARG A 39 23.59 0.84 -4.36
N LYS A 40 24.30 1.20 -3.29
CA LYS A 40 24.40 0.35 -2.09
C LYS A 40 23.05 0.25 -1.36
N LYS A 41 22.36 1.38 -1.21
CA LYS A 41 21.06 1.47 -0.55
C LYS A 41 19.97 0.81 -1.39
N ASP A 42 19.96 1.03 -2.71
CA ASP A 42 19.09 0.33 -3.66
C ASP A 42 19.23 -1.20 -3.52
N LYS A 43 20.48 -1.68 -3.40
CA LYS A 43 20.76 -3.12 -3.23
C LYS A 43 20.20 -3.64 -1.90
N LEU A 44 20.37 -2.90 -0.80
CA LEU A 44 19.83 -3.28 0.51
C LEU A 44 18.30 -3.35 0.48
N ALA A 45 17.65 -2.34 -0.10
CA ALA A 45 16.19 -2.31 -0.23
C ALA A 45 15.66 -3.51 -1.04
N LEU A 46 16.25 -3.81 -2.20
CA LEU A 46 15.85 -4.97 -3.01
C LEU A 46 16.12 -6.31 -2.32
N GLN A 47 17.22 -6.44 -1.57
CA GLN A 47 17.49 -7.62 -0.77
C GLN A 47 16.50 -7.79 0.39
N ALA A 48 16.09 -6.68 1.03
CA ALA A 48 15.05 -6.70 2.05
C ALA A 48 13.71 -7.14 1.45
N VAL A 49 13.31 -6.57 0.31
CA VAL A 49 12.10 -7.02 -0.43
C VAL A 49 12.17 -8.53 -0.70
N GLU A 50 13.28 -9.04 -1.24
CA GLU A 50 13.45 -10.47 -1.53
C GLU A 50 13.29 -11.34 -0.28
N LYS A 51 13.89 -10.96 0.85
CA LYS A 51 13.78 -11.68 2.13
C LYS A 51 12.34 -11.65 2.67
N ILE A 52 11.71 -10.47 2.71
CA ILE A 52 10.37 -10.30 3.25
C ILE A 52 9.34 -11.08 2.42
N VAL A 53 9.39 -10.98 1.07
CA VAL A 53 8.48 -11.71 0.19
C VAL A 53 8.63 -13.21 0.35
N ASN A 54 9.87 -13.72 0.42
CA ASN A 54 10.11 -15.16 0.59
C ASN A 54 9.65 -15.68 1.96
N ALA A 55 9.82 -14.89 3.03
CA ALA A 55 9.43 -15.27 4.38
C ALA A 55 7.91 -15.13 4.64
N SER A 56 7.22 -14.29 3.87
CA SER A 56 5.80 -13.98 4.10
C SER A 56 4.86 -15.15 3.83
N ASP A 57 5.24 -16.07 2.95
CA ASP A 57 4.36 -17.10 2.38
C ASP A 57 3.04 -16.53 1.84
N ALA A 58 3.10 -15.29 1.29
CA ALA A 58 1.94 -14.60 0.78
C ALA A 58 1.47 -15.18 -0.56
N ASP A 59 0.16 -15.16 -0.77
CA ASP A 59 -0.48 -15.50 -2.04
C ASP A 59 -0.45 -14.32 -3.02
N PHE A 60 -0.47 -13.09 -2.50
CA PHE A 60 -0.49 -11.86 -3.27
C PHE A 60 0.33 -10.75 -2.58
N VAL A 61 0.98 -9.88 -3.34
CA VAL A 61 1.75 -8.75 -2.79
C VAL A 61 1.16 -7.43 -3.26
N ILE A 62 0.92 -6.52 -2.33
CA ILE A 62 0.46 -5.15 -2.59
C ILE A 62 1.54 -4.17 -2.18
N VAL A 63 1.91 -3.24 -3.06
CA VAL A 63 2.86 -2.18 -2.74
C VAL A 63 2.12 -0.85 -2.64
N THR A 64 2.10 -0.27 -1.45
CA THR A 64 1.34 0.96 -1.18
C THR A 64 2.18 2.23 -1.37
N GLY A 65 2.83 2.32 -2.54
CA GLY A 65 3.49 3.54 -3.02
C GLY A 65 4.97 3.67 -2.66
N ASP A 66 5.57 4.69 -3.23
CA ASP A 66 6.96 5.09 -3.07
C ASP A 66 7.97 3.97 -3.35
N MET A 67 7.75 3.27 -4.49
CA MET A 67 8.70 2.29 -5.01
C MET A 67 10.03 2.92 -5.39
N VAL A 68 10.00 4.19 -5.84
CA VAL A 68 11.18 4.91 -6.30
C VAL A 68 11.32 6.28 -5.63
N TYR A 69 12.56 6.77 -5.59
CA TYR A 69 12.88 8.08 -5.03
C TYR A 69 13.83 8.83 -5.99
N PRO A 70 13.28 9.57 -6.98
CA PRO A 70 14.10 10.35 -7.90
C PRO A 70 14.72 11.53 -7.17
N ILE A 71 16.06 11.50 -7.01
CA ILE A 71 16.83 12.55 -6.35
C ILE A 71 17.41 13.46 -7.42
N PRO A 72 17.34 14.81 -7.27
CA PRO A 72 17.98 15.74 -8.18
C PRO A 72 19.47 15.42 -8.42
N TRP A 73 19.92 15.52 -9.67
CA TRP A 73 21.30 15.17 -10.05
C TRP A 73 22.37 16.00 -9.31
N LEU A 74 22.05 17.23 -8.92
CA LEU A 74 22.92 18.08 -8.08
C LEU A 74 23.22 17.44 -6.71
N LEU A 75 22.34 16.53 -6.25
CA LEU A 75 22.52 15.72 -5.05
C LEU A 75 23.01 14.31 -5.41
N GLN A 76 23.65 14.15 -6.58
CA GLN A 76 24.16 12.88 -7.11
C GLN A 76 23.06 11.81 -7.32
N GLY A 77 21.82 12.25 -7.57
CA GLY A 77 20.67 11.41 -7.79
C GLY A 77 20.45 11.02 -9.25
N SER A 78 19.28 10.49 -9.52
CA SER A 78 18.79 10.16 -10.87
C SER A 78 17.35 10.62 -11.02
N PHE A 79 17.06 11.36 -12.09
CA PHE A 79 15.70 11.72 -12.46
C PHE A 79 14.96 10.56 -13.17
N ASN A 80 15.66 9.49 -13.53
CA ASN A 80 15.10 8.41 -14.33
C ASN A 80 14.34 7.42 -13.44
N ASN A 81 13.17 7.85 -12.98
CA ASN A 81 12.27 7.06 -12.16
C ASN A 81 11.78 5.78 -12.87
N LEU A 82 11.54 5.82 -14.19
CA LEU A 82 11.16 4.63 -14.95
C LEU A 82 12.26 3.54 -14.90
N LYS A 83 13.54 3.92 -14.93
CA LYS A 83 14.64 2.96 -14.76
C LYS A 83 14.64 2.34 -13.37
N SER A 84 14.35 3.13 -12.35
CA SER A 84 14.23 2.65 -10.96
C SER A 84 13.02 1.75 -10.78
N SER A 85 11.87 2.10 -11.36
CA SER A 85 10.67 1.25 -11.40
C SER A 85 10.95 -0.09 -12.08
N LYS A 86 11.71 -0.08 -13.19
CA LYS A 86 12.14 -1.33 -13.87
C LYS A 86 13.03 -2.21 -13.00
N LYS A 87 13.90 -1.62 -12.17
CA LYS A 87 14.72 -2.40 -11.23
C LYS A 87 13.87 -3.07 -10.15
N PHE A 88 12.93 -2.31 -9.58
CA PHE A 88 11.98 -2.84 -8.60
C PHE A 88 11.14 -3.99 -9.21
N ALA A 89 10.49 -3.73 -10.34
CA ALA A 89 9.70 -4.73 -11.03
C ALA A 89 10.49 -5.99 -11.40
N ALA A 90 11.74 -5.86 -11.85
CA ALA A 90 12.60 -7.01 -12.14
C ALA A 90 12.86 -7.88 -10.89
N CYS A 91 12.95 -7.26 -9.70
CA CYS A 91 13.02 -8.00 -8.45
C CYS A 91 11.72 -8.77 -8.19
N MET A 92 10.56 -8.12 -8.30
CA MET A 92 9.25 -8.75 -8.09
C MET A 92 8.97 -9.87 -9.09
N GLU A 93 9.25 -9.65 -10.36
CA GLU A 93 9.07 -10.65 -11.42
C GLU A 93 9.97 -11.89 -11.20
N LYS A 94 11.22 -11.68 -10.73
CA LYS A 94 12.13 -12.80 -10.35
C LYS A 94 11.57 -13.63 -9.21
N LEU A 95 10.88 -13.00 -8.25
CA LEU A 95 10.25 -13.69 -7.12
C LEU A 95 9.02 -14.51 -7.55
N GLY A 96 8.41 -14.20 -8.70
CA GLY A 96 7.33 -14.96 -9.30
C GLY A 96 6.02 -14.95 -8.52
N LYS A 97 5.89 -14.08 -7.52
CA LYS A 97 4.64 -13.88 -6.78
C LYS A 97 3.75 -12.90 -7.55
N PRO A 98 2.43 -13.10 -7.58
CA PRO A 98 1.49 -12.10 -8.08
C PRO A 98 1.59 -10.82 -7.23
N TRP A 99 1.61 -9.66 -7.88
CA TRP A 99 1.75 -8.39 -7.19
C TRP A 99 0.99 -7.26 -7.87
N THR A 100 0.77 -6.18 -7.13
CA THR A 100 0.19 -4.94 -7.64
C THR A 100 0.67 -3.73 -6.85
N VAL A 101 0.38 -2.52 -7.34
CA VAL A 101 0.85 -1.27 -6.74
C VAL A 101 -0.24 -0.21 -6.71
N VAL A 102 -0.11 0.74 -5.79
CA VAL A 102 -0.61 2.12 -5.92
C VAL A 102 0.58 3.06 -5.97
N PHE A 103 0.40 4.26 -6.52
CA PHE A 103 1.46 5.26 -6.54
C PHE A 103 1.55 6.03 -5.23
N GLY A 104 2.80 6.34 -4.82
CA GLY A 104 3.11 7.31 -3.78
C GLY A 104 3.49 8.68 -4.38
N ASN A 105 3.79 9.62 -3.51
CA ASN A 105 4.14 10.99 -3.93
C ASN A 105 5.52 11.08 -4.59
N HIS A 106 6.44 10.18 -4.29
CA HIS A 106 7.78 10.17 -4.88
C HIS A 106 7.88 9.40 -6.20
N ASP A 107 6.91 8.56 -6.54
CA ASP A 107 7.00 7.75 -7.77
C ASP A 107 7.06 8.58 -9.05
N SER A 108 6.47 9.79 -9.05
CA SER A 108 6.43 10.68 -10.21
C SER A 108 6.65 12.15 -9.85
N GLU A 109 7.73 12.44 -9.14
CA GLU A 109 8.14 13.81 -8.82
C GLU A 109 8.20 14.72 -10.06
N VAL A 110 7.96 16.03 -9.88
CA VAL A 110 7.89 17.00 -11.00
C VAL A 110 9.19 17.09 -11.82
N TRP A 111 10.30 16.72 -11.25
CA TRP A 111 11.60 16.64 -11.93
C TRP A 111 11.92 15.26 -12.51
N ALA A 112 11.06 14.28 -12.31
CA ALA A 112 11.26 12.93 -12.83
C ALA A 112 10.95 12.84 -14.33
N THR A 113 11.59 11.89 -15.02
CA THR A 113 11.49 11.75 -16.48
C THR A 113 10.22 11.05 -16.96
N ALA A 114 9.52 10.37 -16.09
CA ALA A 114 8.27 9.69 -16.39
C ALA A 114 7.16 10.07 -15.41
N ASN A 115 5.97 10.31 -15.93
CA ASN A 115 4.75 10.49 -15.16
C ASN A 115 4.16 9.14 -14.73
N LYS A 116 3.13 9.16 -13.87
CA LYS A 116 2.43 7.96 -13.38
C LYS A 116 1.93 7.08 -14.52
N LYS A 117 1.30 7.68 -15.56
CA LYS A 117 0.79 6.94 -16.71
C LYS A 117 1.88 6.09 -17.38
N LYS A 118 3.03 6.68 -17.68
CA LYS A 118 4.14 5.95 -18.32
C LYS A 118 4.72 4.84 -17.44
N ILE A 119 4.77 5.05 -16.13
CA ILE A 119 5.20 4.02 -15.18
C ILE A 119 4.13 2.93 -15.07
N GLY A 120 2.85 3.32 -15.03
CA GLY A 120 1.71 2.41 -15.01
C GLY A 120 1.64 1.53 -16.25
N ASP A 121 1.82 2.10 -17.46
CA ASP A 121 1.93 1.32 -18.72
C ASP A 121 3.01 0.23 -18.62
N PHE A 122 4.14 0.57 -17.98
CA PHE A 122 5.21 -0.41 -17.77
C PHE A 122 4.80 -1.48 -16.75
N TYR A 123 4.20 -1.12 -15.60
CA TYR A 123 3.74 -2.10 -14.61
C TYR A 123 2.66 -3.02 -15.18
N ALA A 124 1.69 -2.47 -15.92
CA ALA A 124 0.65 -3.26 -16.59
C ALA A 124 1.22 -4.24 -17.63
N SER A 125 2.44 -3.99 -18.17
CA SER A 125 3.13 -4.89 -19.08
C SER A 125 3.91 -6.02 -18.38
N CYS A 126 4.08 -5.97 -17.05
CA CYS A 126 4.78 -7.00 -16.28
C CYS A 126 3.90 -8.26 -16.15
N LYS A 127 4.53 -9.43 -16.24
CA LYS A 127 3.80 -10.71 -16.29
C LYS A 127 3.02 -11.02 -15.02
N ASN A 128 3.61 -10.72 -13.85
CA ASN A 128 3.01 -11.04 -12.56
C ASN A 128 2.40 -9.81 -11.87
N CYS A 129 2.37 -8.65 -12.54
CA CYS A 129 1.79 -7.42 -12.02
C CYS A 129 0.34 -7.26 -12.49
N TYR A 130 -0.55 -7.00 -11.55
CA TYR A 130 -1.99 -6.85 -11.78
C TYR A 130 -2.45 -5.39 -11.65
N PHE A 131 -1.55 -4.44 -11.97
CA PHE A 131 -1.87 -3.03 -12.01
C PHE A 131 -2.85 -2.70 -13.14
N SER A 132 -3.76 -1.76 -12.87
CA SER A 132 -4.66 -1.16 -13.87
C SER A 132 -4.69 0.35 -13.67
N HIS A 133 -4.76 1.10 -14.77
CA HIS A 133 -4.90 2.56 -14.73
C HIS A 133 -6.24 3.01 -14.13
N GLY A 134 -7.29 2.19 -14.29
CA GLY A 134 -8.64 2.56 -13.94
C GLY A 134 -9.31 3.45 -15.00
N ASP A 135 -10.31 4.22 -14.58
CA ASP A 135 -11.05 5.14 -15.45
C ASP A 135 -10.28 6.46 -15.61
N GLU A 136 -10.01 6.87 -16.84
CA GLU A 136 -9.27 8.11 -17.17
C GLU A 136 -10.01 9.40 -16.76
N ASN A 137 -11.31 9.33 -16.47
CA ASN A 137 -12.12 10.45 -16.00
C ASN A 137 -12.09 10.63 -14.48
N VAL A 138 -11.38 9.74 -13.75
CA VAL A 138 -11.20 9.83 -12.31
C VAL A 138 -9.82 10.40 -12.00
N THR A 139 -9.74 11.37 -11.11
CA THR A 139 -8.48 12.02 -10.70
C THR A 139 -7.43 10.99 -10.28
N GLY A 140 -6.17 11.18 -10.68
CA GLY A 140 -5.07 10.27 -10.40
C GLY A 140 -4.92 9.17 -11.45
N ASP A 141 -4.02 8.22 -11.19
CA ASP A 141 -3.74 7.08 -12.06
C ASP A 141 -3.58 5.80 -11.22
N GLY A 142 -4.35 4.77 -11.55
CA GLY A 142 -4.37 3.54 -10.77
C GLY A 142 -5.48 3.50 -9.73
N ASN A 143 -6.66 4.04 -10.07
CA ASN A 143 -7.89 3.81 -9.31
C ASN A 143 -8.61 2.58 -9.89
N TYR A 144 -8.45 1.42 -9.25
CA TYR A 144 -8.99 0.15 -9.72
C TYR A 144 -9.34 -0.77 -8.54
N HIS A 145 -9.94 -1.91 -8.83
CA HIS A 145 -10.28 -2.90 -7.80
C HIS A 145 -9.87 -4.30 -8.22
N ILE A 146 -9.73 -5.17 -7.22
CA ILE A 146 -9.56 -6.62 -7.35
C ILE A 146 -10.62 -7.28 -6.45
N SER A 147 -11.39 -8.21 -7.00
CA SER A 147 -12.39 -8.94 -6.23
C SER A 147 -11.76 -10.19 -5.61
N VAL A 148 -11.95 -10.38 -4.31
CA VAL A 148 -11.64 -11.64 -3.63
C VAL A 148 -12.91 -12.47 -3.56
N LEU A 149 -12.84 -13.68 -4.10
CA LEU A 149 -13.93 -14.63 -4.14
C LEU A 149 -13.63 -15.82 -3.22
N ASN A 150 -14.64 -16.36 -2.59
CA ASN A 150 -14.58 -17.68 -1.96
C ASN A 150 -14.46 -18.79 -3.03
N GLU A 151 -14.08 -19.98 -2.62
CA GLU A 151 -13.93 -21.14 -3.51
C GLU A 151 -15.21 -21.51 -4.30
N ASP A 152 -16.39 -21.19 -3.74
CA ASP A 152 -17.69 -21.37 -4.37
C ASP A 152 -18.08 -20.25 -5.36
N GLY A 153 -17.20 -19.28 -5.57
CA GLY A 153 -17.41 -18.13 -6.45
C GLY A 153 -18.18 -16.96 -5.82
N THR A 154 -18.62 -17.07 -4.57
CA THR A 154 -19.28 -15.97 -3.87
C THR A 154 -18.29 -14.85 -3.53
N LEU A 155 -18.77 -13.59 -3.60
CA LEU A 155 -17.96 -12.43 -3.24
C LEU A 155 -17.63 -12.44 -1.74
N ASN A 156 -16.33 -12.39 -1.44
CA ASN A 156 -15.80 -12.28 -0.09
C ASN A 156 -15.48 -10.81 0.27
N THR A 157 -14.53 -10.20 -0.44
CA THR A 157 -14.02 -8.85 -0.15
C THR A 157 -13.61 -8.17 -1.45
N VAL A 158 -13.73 -6.85 -1.54
CA VAL A 158 -13.23 -6.03 -2.64
C VAL A 158 -11.98 -5.27 -2.18
N LEU A 159 -10.86 -5.46 -2.86
CA LEU A 159 -9.64 -4.69 -2.65
C LEU A 159 -9.70 -3.46 -3.55
N MET A 160 -9.77 -2.27 -2.96
CA MET A 160 -9.86 -0.99 -3.65
C MET A 160 -8.51 -0.30 -3.65
N PHE A 161 -7.95 -0.03 -4.82
CA PHE A 161 -6.68 0.66 -5.00
C PHE A 161 -6.96 2.10 -5.43
N ILE A 162 -6.36 3.07 -4.73
CA ILE A 162 -6.66 4.49 -4.93
C ILE A 162 -5.36 5.26 -5.01
N ASP A 163 -5.19 6.05 -6.05
CA ASP A 163 -4.13 7.04 -6.10
C ASP A 163 -4.43 8.17 -5.12
N SER A 164 -3.70 8.26 -4.02
CA SER A 164 -3.85 9.35 -3.05
C SER A 164 -3.22 10.67 -3.52
N ASN A 165 -2.86 10.74 -4.80
CA ASN A 165 -2.20 11.85 -5.45
C ASN A 165 -0.79 12.12 -4.87
N ALA A 166 -0.28 13.34 -4.94
CA ALA A 166 1.05 13.67 -4.42
C ALA A 166 1.04 15.00 -3.68
N TYR A 167 1.07 16.11 -4.44
CA TYR A 167 1.11 17.47 -3.90
C TYR A 167 -0.01 18.29 -4.52
N LEU A 168 -0.54 19.27 -3.77
CA LEU A 168 -1.62 20.17 -4.21
C LEU A 168 -1.30 20.95 -5.48
N THR A 169 -0.03 21.26 -5.69
CA THR A 169 0.47 21.92 -6.89
C THR A 169 1.80 21.30 -7.31
N TRP A 170 2.37 21.74 -8.45
CA TRP A 170 3.73 21.35 -8.86
C TRP A 170 4.81 21.67 -7.81
N ASN A 171 4.51 22.51 -6.83
CA ASN A 171 5.41 22.89 -5.74
C ASN A 171 5.17 21.99 -4.51
N PHE A 172 6.14 21.15 -4.18
CA PHE A 172 6.07 20.27 -2.99
C PHE A 172 5.90 21.00 -1.65
N PHE A 173 6.18 22.31 -1.58
CA PHE A 173 5.86 23.14 -0.40
C PHE A 173 4.37 23.43 -0.24
N SER A 174 3.55 23.17 -1.24
CA SER A 174 2.10 23.40 -1.16
C SER A 174 1.38 22.46 -0.20
N GLY A 175 2.04 21.39 0.23
CA GLY A 175 1.47 20.31 1.04
C GLY A 175 0.95 19.14 0.19
N PHE A 176 0.63 18.04 0.86
CA PHE A 176 0.08 16.85 0.21
C PHE A 176 -1.33 17.10 -0.30
N ASP A 177 -1.67 16.44 -1.39
CA ASP A 177 -2.99 16.40 -1.97
C ASP A 177 -3.89 15.39 -1.22
N ILE A 178 -5.18 15.36 -1.57
CA ILE A 178 -6.22 14.53 -0.96
C ILE A 178 -6.75 13.50 -1.96
N ILE A 179 -7.48 12.52 -1.48
CA ILE A 179 -8.39 11.72 -2.32
C ILE A 179 -9.60 12.59 -2.64
N HIS A 180 -9.83 12.88 -3.93
CA HIS A 180 -10.81 13.82 -4.44
C HIS A 180 -12.25 13.27 -4.43
N ASP A 181 -13.24 14.15 -4.56
CA ASP A 181 -14.66 13.78 -4.52
C ASP A 181 -15.05 12.81 -5.66
N ASP A 182 -14.47 12.94 -6.85
CA ASP A 182 -14.69 12.02 -7.97
C ASP A 182 -14.13 10.60 -7.70
N GLN A 183 -12.97 10.50 -7.03
CA GLN A 183 -12.42 9.22 -6.58
C GLN A 183 -13.32 8.56 -5.50
N ILE A 184 -13.87 9.37 -4.59
CA ILE A 184 -14.84 8.91 -3.57
C ILE A 184 -16.09 8.36 -4.24
N GLU A 185 -16.65 9.09 -5.21
CA GLU A 185 -17.84 8.64 -5.95
C GLU A 185 -17.54 7.40 -6.82
N TRP A 186 -16.37 7.34 -7.46
CA TRP A 186 -15.92 6.15 -8.16
C TRP A 186 -15.91 4.92 -7.23
N TYR A 187 -15.32 5.07 -6.05
CA TYR A 187 -15.30 4.00 -5.04
C TYR A 187 -16.70 3.52 -4.68
N LYS A 188 -17.58 4.46 -4.31
CA LYS A 188 -18.96 4.15 -3.93
C LYS A 188 -19.73 3.47 -5.07
N ASN A 189 -19.56 3.94 -6.31
CA ASN A 189 -20.24 3.40 -7.47
C ASN A 189 -19.74 2.01 -7.82
N THR A 190 -18.43 1.76 -7.73
CA THR A 190 -17.84 0.43 -7.90
C THR A 190 -18.46 -0.57 -6.91
N ILE A 191 -18.51 -0.22 -5.63
CA ILE A 191 -19.12 -1.09 -4.60
C ILE A 191 -20.61 -1.31 -4.82
N LYS A 192 -21.36 -0.27 -5.24
CA LYS A 192 -22.80 -0.40 -5.57
C LYS A 192 -23.03 -1.38 -6.72
N ILE A 193 -22.22 -1.28 -7.79
CA ILE A 193 -22.31 -2.17 -8.97
C ILE A 193 -22.03 -3.62 -8.54
N ILE A 194 -20.90 -3.87 -7.87
CA ILE A 194 -20.52 -5.20 -7.40
C ILE A 194 -21.57 -5.76 -6.44
N GLY A 195 -22.08 -4.93 -5.51
CA GLY A 195 -23.13 -5.33 -4.58
C GLY A 195 -24.41 -5.75 -5.32
N ALA A 196 -24.86 -4.96 -6.30
CA ALA A 196 -26.03 -5.27 -7.09
C ALA A 196 -25.90 -6.60 -7.88
N GLU A 197 -24.71 -6.86 -8.45
CA GLU A 197 -24.41 -8.14 -9.14
C GLU A 197 -24.46 -9.35 -8.19
N CYS A 198 -24.15 -9.14 -6.91
CA CYS A 198 -24.18 -10.18 -5.88
C CYS A 198 -25.49 -10.19 -5.05
N GLY A 199 -26.47 -9.33 -5.36
CA GLY A 199 -27.70 -9.20 -4.57
C GLY A 199 -27.49 -8.64 -3.15
N LYS A 200 -26.42 -7.86 -2.93
CA LYS A 200 -26.03 -7.28 -1.64
C LYS A 200 -26.23 -5.77 -1.66
N LYS A 201 -26.59 -5.19 -0.52
CA LYS A 201 -26.51 -3.74 -0.33
C LYS A 201 -25.05 -3.30 -0.20
N PRO A 202 -24.71 -2.04 -0.50
CA PRO A 202 -23.30 -1.57 -0.43
C PRO A 202 -22.63 -1.80 0.92
N GLU A 203 -23.34 -1.62 2.04
CA GLU A 203 -22.82 -1.84 3.39
C GLU A 203 -22.57 -3.31 3.75
N GLU A 204 -23.15 -4.24 2.98
CA GLU A 204 -22.94 -5.69 3.10
C GLU A 204 -21.76 -6.19 2.26
N VAL A 205 -21.19 -5.33 1.41
CA VAL A 205 -19.97 -5.63 0.65
C VAL A 205 -18.76 -5.20 1.46
N ASN A 206 -17.99 -6.15 1.96
CA ASN A 206 -16.71 -5.82 2.62
C ASN A 206 -15.70 -5.29 1.61
N SER A 207 -15.02 -4.20 1.94
CA SER A 207 -13.92 -3.68 1.14
C SER A 207 -12.75 -3.21 1.98
N LEU A 208 -11.54 -3.32 1.40
CA LEU A 208 -10.28 -2.85 1.96
C LEU A 208 -9.67 -1.84 0.99
N ALA A 209 -9.30 -0.67 1.46
CA ALA A 209 -8.72 0.40 0.66
C ALA A 209 -7.19 0.44 0.82
N PHE A 210 -6.48 0.54 -0.30
CA PHE A 210 -5.03 0.64 -0.37
C PHE A 210 -4.65 1.93 -1.07
N PHE A 211 -3.90 2.78 -0.41
CA PHE A 211 -3.41 4.05 -0.92
C PHE A 211 -2.13 4.45 -0.18
N HIS A 212 -1.52 5.58 -0.51
CA HIS A 212 -0.20 5.91 0.05
C HIS A 212 -0.27 6.91 1.20
N ILE A 213 -0.82 8.11 0.98
CA ILE A 213 -0.81 9.21 1.95
C ILE A 213 -1.94 9.05 2.96
N PRO A 214 -1.66 8.99 4.28
CA PRO A 214 -2.67 8.74 5.30
C PRO A 214 -3.68 9.89 5.44
N PRO A 215 -4.93 9.60 5.88
CA PRO A 215 -5.89 10.64 6.24
C PRO A 215 -5.57 11.23 7.62
N LYS A 216 -6.00 12.48 7.88
CA LYS A 216 -5.80 13.14 9.19
C LYS A 216 -6.42 12.36 10.35
N GLU A 217 -7.48 11.61 10.08
CA GLU A 217 -8.20 10.81 11.08
C GLU A 217 -7.32 9.71 11.70
N PHE A 218 -6.24 9.31 11.04
CA PHE A 218 -5.28 8.39 11.66
C PHE A 218 -4.58 9.05 12.85
N ARG A 219 -4.15 10.31 12.71
CA ARG A 219 -3.61 11.09 13.84
C ARG A 219 -4.67 11.32 14.91
N GLU A 220 -5.90 11.69 14.55
CA GLU A 220 -7.01 11.88 15.49
C GLU A 220 -7.25 10.60 16.31
N ALA A 221 -7.25 9.45 15.67
CA ALA A 221 -7.40 8.15 16.32
C ALA A 221 -6.26 7.86 17.29
N TRP A 222 -5.01 8.11 16.88
CA TRP A 222 -3.84 7.98 17.77
C TRP A 222 -3.92 8.88 18.99
N GLU A 223 -4.26 10.17 18.81
CA GLU A 223 -4.40 11.12 19.92
C GLU A 223 -5.51 10.70 20.91
N LYS A 224 -6.63 10.18 20.40
CA LYS A 224 -7.72 9.63 21.24
C LYS A 224 -7.26 8.41 22.02
N PHE A 225 -6.62 7.45 21.35
CA PHE A 225 -6.06 6.27 22.00
C PHE A 225 -5.07 6.65 23.11
N TYR A 226 -4.15 7.56 22.82
CA TYR A 226 -3.14 8.03 23.78
C TYR A 226 -3.76 8.69 25.03
N ARG A 227 -4.92 9.34 24.88
CA ARG A 227 -5.71 9.90 25.99
C ARG A 227 -6.61 8.88 26.69
N GLY A 228 -6.55 7.62 26.31
CA GLY A 228 -7.33 6.53 26.92
C GLY A 228 -8.78 6.42 26.44
N ASP A 229 -9.14 7.01 25.30
CA ASP A 229 -10.47 6.90 24.69
C ASP A 229 -10.72 5.45 24.25
N LYS A 230 -11.73 4.81 24.84
CA LYS A 230 -12.09 3.41 24.59
C LYS A 230 -12.81 3.17 23.25
N SER A 231 -13.18 4.23 22.53
CA SER A 231 -13.76 4.12 21.19
C SER A 231 -12.72 3.76 20.11
N VAL A 232 -11.43 3.81 20.43
CA VAL A 232 -10.33 3.40 19.57
C VAL A 232 -9.77 2.08 20.06
N ILE A 233 -9.66 1.10 19.14
CA ILE A 233 -9.10 -0.22 19.45
C ILE A 233 -7.68 -0.27 18.87
N TYR A 234 -6.69 -0.47 19.73
CA TYR A 234 -5.30 -0.70 19.34
C TYR A 234 -5.10 -2.16 18.96
N HIS A 235 -4.34 -2.42 17.89
CA HIS A 235 -3.98 -3.76 17.46
C HIS A 235 -2.49 -4.03 17.61
N HIS A 236 -1.64 -3.26 16.93
CA HIS A 236 -0.18 -3.43 16.97
C HIS A 236 0.56 -2.18 16.49
N GLY A 237 1.89 -2.21 16.61
CA GLY A 237 2.79 -1.20 16.08
C GLY A 237 2.87 0.07 16.94
N PHE A 238 3.52 1.08 16.40
CA PHE A 238 3.76 2.34 17.14
C PHE A 238 3.93 3.51 16.16
N VAL A 239 3.99 4.72 16.71
CA VAL A 239 4.37 5.95 15.99
C VAL A 239 5.85 6.19 16.27
N GLY A 240 6.69 5.92 15.28
CA GLY A 240 8.15 6.07 15.36
C GLY A 240 8.67 7.39 14.81
N GLU A 241 7.84 8.15 14.09
CA GLU A 241 8.20 9.46 13.58
C GLU A 241 8.41 10.46 14.70
N LYS A 242 9.39 11.36 14.50
CA LYS A 242 9.72 12.40 15.47
C LYS A 242 8.50 13.26 15.80
N ASP A 243 8.33 13.60 17.06
CA ASP A 243 7.25 14.44 17.59
C ASP A 243 5.84 13.89 17.28
N ASN A 244 5.71 12.56 17.17
CA ASN A 244 4.49 11.86 16.77
C ASN A 244 3.93 12.42 15.44
N TYR A 245 4.80 12.58 14.46
CA TYR A 245 4.42 13.12 13.16
C TYR A 245 3.56 12.13 12.36
N PHE A 246 2.59 12.71 11.62
CA PHE A 246 1.76 12.06 10.63
C PHE A 246 1.74 12.92 9.38
N GLY A 247 2.10 12.32 8.24
CA GLY A 247 2.25 12.97 6.94
C GLY A 247 0.94 13.12 6.17
N TYR A 248 -0.13 13.62 6.79
CA TYR A 248 -1.41 13.83 6.13
C TYR A 248 -1.53 15.22 5.47
N PRO A 249 -2.48 15.43 4.54
CA PRO A 249 -2.82 16.75 3.98
C PRO A 249 -3.25 17.73 5.09
N LYS A 250 -2.53 18.86 5.21
CA LYS A 250 -2.78 19.84 6.28
C LYS A 250 -3.49 21.11 5.81
N THR A 251 -3.39 21.40 4.51
CA THR A 251 -3.89 22.64 3.91
C THR A 251 -5.27 22.49 3.28
N VAL A 252 -5.66 21.24 2.97
CA VAL A 252 -6.97 20.89 2.42
C VAL A 252 -7.59 19.79 3.27
N GLU A 253 -8.88 19.89 3.52
CA GLU A 253 -9.61 18.88 4.30
C GLU A 253 -10.09 17.75 3.41
N GLY A 254 -9.49 16.54 3.58
CA GLY A 254 -9.96 15.33 2.92
C GLY A 254 -11.25 14.81 3.53
N LYS A 255 -12.16 14.31 2.69
CA LYS A 255 -13.47 13.77 3.12
C LYS A 255 -13.49 12.24 3.12
N PHE A 256 -12.50 11.59 2.49
CA PHE A 256 -12.52 10.16 2.16
C PHE A 256 -12.86 9.28 3.37
N PHE A 257 -12.14 9.42 4.49
CA PHE A 257 -12.39 8.59 5.68
C PHE A 257 -13.82 8.72 6.19
N ASN A 258 -14.30 9.94 6.38
CA ASN A 258 -15.64 10.18 6.92
C ASN A 258 -16.76 9.73 5.96
N GLU A 259 -16.54 9.84 4.65
CA GLU A 259 -17.46 9.31 3.64
C GLU A 259 -17.49 7.77 3.63
N MET A 260 -16.34 7.11 3.84
CA MET A 260 -16.29 5.65 3.95
C MET A 260 -16.94 5.14 5.23
N VAL A 261 -16.81 5.86 6.35
CA VAL A 261 -17.53 5.54 7.60
C VAL A 261 -19.05 5.59 7.37
N LYS A 262 -19.56 6.61 6.69
CA LYS A 262 -20.99 6.74 6.38
C LYS A 262 -21.48 5.66 5.40
N PHE A 263 -20.64 5.33 4.41
CA PHE A 263 -20.98 4.37 3.36
C PHE A 263 -21.01 2.92 3.87
N GLY A 264 -20.20 2.60 4.87
CA GLY A 264 -20.27 1.35 5.62
C GLY A 264 -19.58 0.13 5.00
N SER A 265 -19.12 0.19 3.74
CA SER A 265 -18.45 -0.92 3.04
C SER A 265 -17.00 -1.09 3.51
N CYS A 266 -16.25 0.00 3.66
CA CYS A 266 -14.83 -0.02 3.96
C CYS A 266 -14.57 -0.50 5.40
N LYS A 267 -13.85 -1.61 5.55
CA LYS A 267 -13.50 -2.20 6.85
C LYS A 267 -12.05 -1.95 7.26
N GLY A 268 -11.16 -1.66 6.29
CA GLY A 268 -9.75 -1.38 6.53
C GLY A 268 -9.16 -0.43 5.50
N MET A 269 -8.19 0.38 5.93
CA MET A 269 -7.38 1.27 5.11
C MET A 269 -5.90 0.98 5.37
N PHE A 270 -5.14 0.77 4.30
CA PHE A 270 -3.73 0.40 4.32
C PHE A 270 -2.91 1.43 3.57
N MET A 271 -1.91 2.00 4.23
CA MET A 271 -1.12 3.11 3.71
C MET A 271 0.36 2.97 4.03
N GLY A 272 1.18 3.82 3.40
CA GLY A 272 2.62 3.98 3.65
C GLY A 272 2.94 5.39 4.09
N HIS A 273 3.96 6.01 3.45
CA HIS A 273 4.33 7.42 3.53
C HIS A 273 5.14 7.81 4.78
N ASP A 274 4.74 7.41 5.97
CA ASP A 274 5.46 7.69 7.22
C ASP A 274 6.36 6.49 7.56
N HIS A 275 7.67 6.61 7.27
CA HIS A 275 8.59 5.47 7.20
C HIS A 275 8.87 4.81 8.55
N LEU A 276 8.64 5.52 9.65
CA LEU A 276 8.90 5.03 11.01
C LEU A 276 7.61 4.66 11.76
N ASN A 277 6.45 4.86 11.14
CA ASN A 277 5.16 4.49 11.72
C ASN A 277 4.76 3.07 11.28
N THR A 278 4.35 2.24 12.25
CA THR A 278 3.89 0.86 12.01
C THR A 278 2.53 0.59 12.67
N LEU A 279 1.89 1.65 13.14
CA LEU A 279 0.67 1.63 13.94
C LEU A 279 -0.52 1.01 13.19
N SER A 280 -1.27 0.16 13.89
CA SER A 280 -2.59 -0.31 13.46
C SER A 280 -3.61 -0.13 14.59
N LEU A 281 -4.72 0.54 14.27
CA LEU A 281 -5.83 0.74 15.20
C LEU A 281 -7.17 0.87 14.47
N THR A 282 -8.28 0.52 15.15
CA THR A 282 -9.63 0.70 14.62
C THR A 282 -10.25 1.97 15.18
N TYR A 283 -10.74 2.82 14.29
CA TYR A 283 -11.44 4.05 14.61
C TYR A 283 -12.73 4.16 13.78
N LYS A 284 -13.85 4.44 14.44
CA LYS A 284 -15.19 4.53 13.81
C LYS A 284 -15.52 3.32 12.91
N GLY A 285 -15.10 2.12 13.32
CA GLY A 285 -15.37 0.88 12.58
C GLY A 285 -14.43 0.57 11.41
N ILE A 286 -13.46 1.44 11.10
CA ILE A 286 -12.45 1.22 10.05
C ILE A 286 -11.09 0.98 10.71
N ARG A 287 -10.41 -0.09 10.33
CA ARG A 287 -9.04 -0.36 10.76
C ARG A 287 -8.05 0.41 9.90
N LEU A 288 -7.30 1.32 10.50
CA LEU A 288 -6.24 2.11 9.89
C LEU A 288 -4.90 1.44 10.17
N THR A 289 -4.11 1.15 9.13
CA THR A 289 -2.86 0.40 9.28
C THR A 289 -1.77 1.01 8.40
N TYR A 290 -0.67 1.43 9.03
CA TYR A 290 0.59 1.69 8.31
C TYR A 290 1.25 0.37 7.91
N GLY A 291 1.66 0.27 6.65
CA GLY A 291 2.60 -0.74 6.21
C GLY A 291 3.98 -0.47 6.80
N MET A 292 4.75 -1.53 7.08
CA MET A 292 6.16 -1.39 7.45
C MET A 292 6.97 -0.95 6.24
N SER A 293 7.70 0.17 6.38
CA SER A 293 8.58 0.69 5.32
C SER A 293 9.78 -0.21 5.08
N VAL A 294 10.29 -0.22 3.83
CA VAL A 294 11.54 -0.91 3.46
C VAL A 294 12.69 0.10 3.21
N ASP A 295 12.47 1.37 3.49
CA ASP A 295 13.37 2.46 3.11
C ASP A 295 14.79 2.37 3.70
N TYR A 296 15.78 2.62 2.83
CA TYR A 296 17.19 2.82 3.18
C TYR A 296 17.72 4.18 2.69
N LEU A 297 16.91 5.01 2.02
CA LEU A 297 17.39 6.14 1.23
C LEU A 297 16.82 7.50 1.63
N ALA A 298 15.49 7.62 1.83
CA ALA A 298 14.81 8.91 1.83
C ALA A 298 15.19 9.79 3.04
N TYR A 299 15.35 9.22 4.22
CA TYR A 299 15.77 9.99 5.40
C TYR A 299 17.28 9.93 5.59
N LYS A 300 17.89 11.08 5.97
CA LYS A 300 19.32 11.15 6.28
C LYS A 300 19.67 10.17 7.42
N GLY A 301 20.50 9.18 7.12
CA GLY A 301 20.97 8.18 8.08
C GLY A 301 19.98 7.07 8.39
N ILE A 302 18.87 6.96 7.66
CA ILE A 302 17.90 5.87 7.84
C ILE A 302 18.53 4.49 7.60
N ASP A 303 19.53 4.40 6.71
CA ASP A 303 20.31 3.19 6.45
C ASP A 303 21.14 2.69 7.66
N LYS A 304 21.35 3.56 8.66
CA LYS A 304 22.13 3.28 9.86
C LYS A 304 21.28 3.19 11.13
N ARG A 305 20.03 3.58 11.07
CA ARG A 305 19.10 3.50 12.20
C ARG A 305 18.54 2.09 12.30
N HIS A 306 18.37 1.59 13.51
CA HIS A 306 17.49 0.46 13.79
C HIS A 306 16.05 0.95 13.60
N THR A 307 15.57 0.87 12.34
CA THR A 307 14.19 1.10 12.00
C THR A 307 13.57 -0.27 11.78
N GLU A 308 12.36 -0.48 12.26
CA GLU A 308 11.62 -1.72 12.00
C GLU A 308 11.20 -1.79 10.53
N ARG A 309 12.13 -2.22 9.67
CA ARG A 309 11.82 -2.57 8.29
C ARG A 309 11.08 -3.88 8.24
N GLY A 310 10.20 -4.02 7.27
CA GLY A 310 9.47 -5.27 7.13
C GLY A 310 8.37 -5.22 6.11
N GLY A 311 7.40 -6.09 6.30
CA GLY A 311 6.12 -6.09 5.60
C GLY A 311 4.97 -6.26 6.58
N THR A 312 3.77 -5.96 6.12
CA THR A 312 2.54 -6.19 6.90
C THR A 312 1.76 -7.32 6.23
N ILE A 313 1.49 -8.38 6.98
CA ILE A 313 0.64 -9.48 6.52
C ILE A 313 -0.82 -9.13 6.80
N ILE A 314 -1.66 -9.32 5.80
CA ILE A 314 -3.12 -9.19 5.88
C ILE A 314 -3.71 -10.56 5.58
N GLU A 315 -4.47 -11.12 6.50
CA GLU A 315 -5.14 -12.43 6.37
C GLU A 315 -6.64 -12.21 6.24
N ILE A 316 -7.23 -12.55 5.08
CA ILE A 316 -8.68 -12.44 4.83
C ILE A 316 -9.31 -13.80 4.97
N TYR A 317 -10.30 -13.92 5.87
CA TYR A 317 -10.98 -15.17 6.24
C TYR A 317 -12.22 -15.44 5.36
N ASP A 318 -12.84 -16.62 5.52
CA ASP A 318 -13.98 -17.04 4.70
C ASP A 318 -15.23 -16.17 4.87
N ASP A 319 -15.40 -15.55 6.03
CA ASP A 319 -16.51 -14.64 6.34
C ASP A 319 -16.27 -13.19 5.90
N GLY A 320 -15.13 -12.93 5.26
CA GLY A 320 -14.73 -11.58 4.83
C GLY A 320 -14.17 -10.69 5.95
N THR A 321 -14.01 -11.21 7.16
CA THR A 321 -13.21 -10.56 8.20
C THR A 321 -11.73 -10.65 7.87
N PHE A 322 -10.92 -9.81 8.47
CA PHE A 322 -9.48 -9.85 8.26
C PHE A 322 -8.71 -9.53 9.54
N ASP A 323 -7.48 -9.96 9.59
CA ASP A 323 -6.50 -9.53 10.61
C ASP A 323 -5.18 -9.11 9.98
N THR A 324 -4.35 -8.41 10.74
CA THR A 324 -3.03 -7.96 10.30
C THR A 324 -1.97 -8.28 11.33
N LYS A 325 -0.77 -8.55 10.85
CA LYS A 325 0.41 -8.73 11.69
C LYS A 325 1.66 -8.15 11.02
N MET A 326 2.55 -7.64 11.84
CA MET A 326 3.85 -7.18 11.39
C MET A 326 4.73 -8.39 11.01
N LEU A 327 5.57 -8.21 9.99
CA LEU A 327 6.62 -9.15 9.59
C LEU A 327 7.95 -8.39 9.56
N PRO A 328 8.59 -8.14 10.72
CA PRO A 328 9.85 -7.41 10.80
C PRO A 328 10.98 -8.12 10.07
N LEU A 329 11.82 -7.36 9.37
CA LEU A 329 12.99 -7.91 8.67
C LEU A 329 14.00 -8.50 9.65
N ASP A 330 14.17 -7.88 10.82
CA ASP A 330 15.08 -8.37 11.87
C ASP A 330 14.67 -9.77 12.36
N ASP A 331 13.36 -10.01 12.53
CA ASP A 331 12.85 -11.34 12.92
C ASP A 331 13.15 -12.41 11.85
N ILE A 332 13.04 -12.02 10.57
CA ILE A 332 13.37 -12.91 9.44
C ILE A 332 14.86 -13.25 9.46
N GLU A 333 15.71 -12.26 9.66
CA GLU A 333 17.18 -12.43 9.68
C GLU A 333 17.64 -13.26 10.89
N HIS A 334 17.05 -13.02 12.06
CA HIS A 334 17.36 -13.82 13.26
C HIS A 334 16.95 -15.30 13.10
N LYS A 335 15.76 -15.58 12.57
CA LYS A 335 15.34 -16.96 12.29
C LYS A 335 16.29 -17.66 11.35
N SER A 336 16.68 -17.01 10.26
CA SER A 336 17.63 -17.60 9.30
C SER A 336 19.00 -17.91 9.91
N PHE A 337 19.45 -17.07 10.85
CA PHE A 337 20.71 -17.31 11.57
C PHE A 337 20.64 -18.56 12.44
N PHE A 338 19.55 -18.79 13.16
CA PHE A 338 19.38 -19.98 14.01
C PHE A 338 19.18 -21.26 13.20
N GLU A 339 18.50 -21.19 12.04
CA GLU A 339 18.25 -22.34 11.17
C GLU A 339 19.47 -22.76 10.37
N THR A 340 20.35 -21.82 9.96
CA THR A 340 21.48 -22.07 9.08
C THR A 340 22.84 -22.14 9.79
N GLY A 341 22.90 -21.71 11.05
CA GLY A 341 24.16 -21.68 11.83
C GLY A 341 25.23 -20.74 11.27
N ARG A 342 24.84 -19.73 10.48
CA ARG A 342 25.74 -18.74 9.87
C ARG A 342 25.34 -17.33 10.20
#